data_7648d5bff61ccc2735515547f90e5253
#
_entry.id   7648d5bff61ccc2735515547f90e5253
#
_cell.length_a   1.000
_cell.length_b   1.000
_cell.length_c   1.000
_cell.angle_alpha   90.00
_cell.angle_beta   90.00
_cell.angle_gamma   90.00
#
_symmetry.space_group_name_H-M   'P 1'
#
loop_
_entity.id
_entity.type
_entity.pdbx_description
1 polymer ?
#
loop_
_entity_poly.entity_id
_entity_poly.type
_entity_poly.pdbx_seq_one_letter_code
_entity_poly.pdbx_strand_id
1 'polypeptide(L)'
;MKQRWRRPVLALSLSTGAWAAVSDERLADAVTDTAAYMYRTVKDPQVGSIGGEWAVLGLARSGYEVPEEYYQKYYATVESYVKACDGVLHDKKYTEYSRLIVALSSIGKDARDV
;
A
#
# COMPACT_ATOMS: atom_id res chain seq x y z
N MET A 1 18.46 -21.58 -41.57
CA MET A 1 18.97 -21.29 -40.22
C MET A 1 18.36 -20.05 -39.59
N LYS A 2 18.15 -18.98 -40.33
CA LYS A 2 17.54 -17.75 -39.81
C LYS A 2 16.09 -17.91 -39.35
N GLN A 3 15.32 -18.84 -39.85
CA GLN A 3 13.92 -19.08 -39.47
C GLN A 3 13.74 -19.86 -38.15
N ARG A 4 14.77 -20.61 -37.70
CA ARG A 4 14.70 -21.36 -36.43
C ARG A 4 14.72 -20.47 -35.17
N TRP A 5 15.29 -19.29 -35.26
CA TRP A 5 15.42 -18.36 -34.15
C TRP A 5 14.23 -17.42 -33.99
N ARG A 6 13.38 -17.28 -35.02
CA ARG A 6 12.21 -16.42 -34.98
C ARG A 6 11.03 -17.05 -34.24
N ARG A 7 10.93 -18.39 -34.24
CA ARG A 7 9.80 -19.08 -33.60
C ARG A 7 9.73 -18.95 -32.09
N PRO A 8 10.81 -19.08 -31.31
CA PRO A 8 10.75 -18.89 -29.88
C PRO A 8 10.50 -17.44 -29.48
N VAL A 9 10.96 -16.46 -30.26
CA VAL A 9 10.71 -15.03 -30.00
C VAL A 9 9.24 -14.68 -30.25
N LEU A 10 8.63 -15.24 -31.29
CA LEU A 10 7.19 -15.08 -31.57
C LEU A 10 6.31 -15.75 -30.51
N ALA A 11 6.70 -16.90 -29.99
CA ALA A 11 5.99 -17.58 -28.91
C ALA A 11 6.04 -16.79 -27.59
N LEU A 12 7.17 -16.16 -27.29
CA LEU A 12 7.34 -15.25 -26.14
C LEU A 12 6.49 -13.99 -26.28
N SER A 13 6.41 -13.42 -27.48
CA SER A 13 5.59 -12.22 -27.74
C SER A 13 4.09 -12.54 -27.60
N LEU A 14 3.65 -13.72 -28.00
CA LEU A 14 2.27 -14.18 -27.88
C LEU A 14 1.90 -14.46 -26.41
N SER A 15 2.80 -15.01 -25.61
CA SER A 15 2.56 -15.23 -24.20
C SER A 15 2.52 -13.91 -23.43
N THR A 16 3.35 -12.92 -23.77
CA THR A 16 3.31 -11.57 -23.19
C THR A 16 2.00 -10.85 -23.53
N GLY A 17 1.48 -11.02 -24.76
CA GLY A 17 0.18 -10.48 -25.16
C GLY A 17 -1.01 -11.12 -24.42
N ALA A 18 -0.93 -12.40 -24.04
CA ALA A 18 -1.95 -13.09 -23.26
C ALA A 18 -2.04 -12.58 -21.81
N TRP A 19 -0.94 -12.11 -21.21
CA TRP A 19 -0.90 -11.51 -19.87
C TRP A 19 -1.48 -10.09 -19.84
N ALA A 20 -1.48 -9.37 -20.95
CA ALA A 20 -2.06 -8.03 -21.09
C ALA A 20 -3.60 -8.06 -21.29
N ALA A 21 -4.24 -9.24 -21.22
CA ALA A 21 -5.67 -9.39 -21.51
C ALA A 21 -6.61 -9.07 -20.34
N VAL A 22 -6.10 -8.66 -19.16
CA VAL A 22 -6.93 -8.12 -18.07
C VAL A 22 -7.26 -6.68 -18.42
N SER A 23 -8.55 -6.36 -18.57
CA SER A 23 -8.98 -4.98 -18.84
C SER A 23 -8.71 -4.06 -17.66
N ASP A 24 -8.43 -2.79 -17.94
CA ASP A 24 -8.26 -1.76 -16.91
C ASP A 24 -9.48 -1.66 -16.00
N GLU A 25 -10.68 -1.87 -16.55
CA GLU A 25 -11.93 -1.88 -15.80
C GLU A 25 -11.97 -3.01 -14.76
N ARG A 26 -11.62 -4.23 -15.14
CA ARG A 26 -11.56 -5.37 -14.22
C ARG A 26 -10.49 -5.18 -13.13
N LEU A 27 -9.38 -4.55 -13.48
CA LEU A 27 -8.35 -4.20 -12.52
C LEU A 27 -8.85 -3.16 -11.53
N ALA A 28 -9.51 -2.11 -12.00
CA ALA A 28 -10.09 -1.06 -11.17
C ALA A 28 -11.16 -1.62 -10.21
N ASP A 29 -12.02 -2.52 -10.69
CA ASP A 29 -13.04 -3.20 -9.87
C ASP A 29 -12.36 -4.04 -8.76
N ALA A 30 -11.35 -4.82 -9.10
CA ALA A 30 -10.64 -5.64 -8.13
C ALA A 30 -9.92 -4.79 -7.06
N VAL A 31 -9.35 -3.65 -7.43
CA VAL A 31 -8.74 -2.70 -6.49
C VAL A 31 -9.81 -2.11 -5.58
N THR A 32 -10.95 -1.69 -6.12
CA THR A 32 -12.06 -1.11 -5.38
C THR A 32 -12.65 -2.11 -4.37
N ASP A 33 -12.90 -3.34 -4.79
CA ASP A 33 -13.43 -4.40 -3.92
C ASP A 33 -12.46 -4.74 -2.79
N THR A 34 -11.17 -4.82 -3.10
CA THR A 34 -10.12 -5.08 -2.11
C THR A 34 -10.03 -3.94 -1.09
N ALA A 35 -10.05 -2.69 -1.56
CA ALA A 35 -9.99 -1.52 -0.69
C ALA A 35 -11.25 -1.44 0.21
N ALA A 36 -12.43 -1.70 -0.33
CA ALA A 36 -13.66 -1.76 0.45
C ALA A 36 -13.61 -2.84 1.53
N TYR A 37 -13.05 -4.01 1.21
CA TYR A 37 -12.85 -5.08 2.19
C TYR A 37 -11.86 -4.67 3.28
N MET A 38 -10.72 -4.09 2.91
CA MET A 38 -9.71 -3.60 3.85
C MET A 38 -10.29 -2.55 4.80
N TYR A 39 -11.01 -1.57 4.28
CA TYR A 39 -11.64 -0.52 5.08
C TYR A 39 -12.66 -1.08 6.09
N ARG A 40 -13.44 -2.08 5.70
CA ARG A 40 -14.41 -2.74 6.61
C ARG A 40 -13.75 -3.60 7.67
N THR A 41 -12.61 -4.20 7.35
CA THR A 41 -11.90 -5.14 8.21
C THR A 41 -10.95 -4.44 9.17
N VAL A 42 -10.20 -3.45 8.68
CA VAL A 42 -9.22 -2.70 9.46
C VAL A 42 -9.82 -1.35 9.85
N LYS A 43 -10.59 -1.33 10.92
CA LYS A 43 -11.25 -0.11 11.40
C LYS A 43 -10.35 0.80 12.21
N ASP A 44 -9.38 0.23 12.91
CA ASP A 44 -8.44 0.91 13.80
C ASP A 44 -7.01 0.48 13.50
N PRO A 45 -6.39 0.99 12.43
CA PRO A 45 -5.02 0.62 12.09
C PRO A 45 -4.05 1.07 13.22
N GLN A 46 -3.23 0.11 13.67
CA GLN A 46 -2.26 0.33 14.75
C GLN A 46 -0.84 0.33 14.22
N VAL A 47 0.01 1.16 14.80
CA VAL A 47 1.43 1.25 14.44
C VAL A 47 2.12 -0.11 14.68
N GLY A 48 2.89 -0.56 13.70
CA GLY A 48 3.66 -1.80 13.79
C GLY A 48 2.84 -3.07 13.59
N SER A 49 1.54 -2.97 13.30
CA SER A 49 0.68 -4.12 13.06
C SER A 49 0.61 -4.51 11.57
N ILE A 50 0.18 -5.74 11.28
CA ILE A 50 -0.06 -6.20 9.90
C ILE A 50 -1.14 -5.37 9.22
N GLY A 51 -2.19 -5.00 9.96
CA GLY A 51 -3.27 -4.13 9.50
C GLY A 51 -3.02 -2.63 9.79
N GLY A 52 -1.78 -2.22 9.97
CA GLY A 52 -1.41 -0.84 10.27
C GLY A 52 -0.98 -0.07 9.03
N GLU A 53 0.31 0.25 8.95
CA GLU A 53 0.88 1.11 7.91
C GLU A 53 0.55 0.66 6.49
N TRP A 54 0.57 -0.66 6.22
CA TRP A 54 0.28 -1.20 4.90
C TRP A 54 -1.19 -1.05 4.51
N ALA A 55 -2.11 -1.18 5.47
CA ALA A 55 -3.53 -0.94 5.23
C ALA A 55 -3.79 0.54 4.91
N VAL A 56 -3.20 1.45 5.68
CA VAL A 56 -3.30 2.90 5.46
C VAL A 56 -2.73 3.28 4.10
N LEU A 57 -1.53 2.81 3.77
CA LEU A 57 -0.89 3.06 2.47
C LEU A 57 -1.75 2.52 1.32
N GLY A 58 -2.22 1.28 1.42
CA GLY A 58 -3.04 0.65 0.40
C GLY A 58 -4.35 1.40 0.15
N LEU A 59 -5.06 1.77 1.21
CA LEU A 59 -6.29 2.56 1.12
C LEU A 59 -6.03 3.95 0.53
N ALA A 60 -5.02 4.66 0.99
CA ALA A 60 -4.68 6.00 0.50
C ALA A 60 -4.29 6.01 -0.99
N ARG A 61 -3.72 4.91 -1.50
CA ARG A 61 -3.27 4.80 -2.90
C ARG A 61 -4.28 4.12 -3.82
N SER A 62 -5.33 3.50 -3.29
CA SER A 62 -6.32 2.73 -4.06
C SER A 62 -7.27 3.59 -4.89
N GLY A 63 -7.42 4.87 -4.55
CA GLY A 63 -8.47 5.74 -5.09
C GLY A 63 -9.87 5.48 -4.49
N TYR A 64 -10.00 4.54 -3.56
CA TYR A 64 -11.24 4.30 -2.83
C TYR A 64 -11.51 5.45 -1.86
N GLU A 65 -12.77 5.91 -1.81
CA GLU A 65 -13.17 6.99 -0.91
C GLU A 65 -13.21 6.51 0.54
N VAL A 66 -12.17 6.88 1.29
CA VAL A 66 -12.08 6.65 2.73
C VAL A 66 -12.35 7.97 3.44
N PRO A 67 -13.25 8.00 4.45
CA PRO A 67 -13.49 9.22 5.23
C PRO A 67 -12.19 9.76 5.84
N GLU A 68 -12.01 11.08 5.79
CA GLU A 68 -10.82 11.74 6.31
C GLU A 68 -10.57 11.44 7.79
N GLU A 69 -11.63 11.26 8.56
CA GLU A 69 -11.56 10.90 9.99
C GLU A 69 -10.81 9.58 10.24
N TYR A 70 -10.85 8.64 9.29
CA TYR A 70 -10.08 7.40 9.39
C TYR A 70 -8.57 7.67 9.42
N TYR A 71 -8.10 8.55 8.55
CA TYR A 71 -6.70 8.93 8.49
C TYR A 71 -6.28 9.85 9.65
N GLN A 72 -7.15 10.75 10.08
CA GLN A 72 -6.92 11.59 11.25
C GLN A 72 -6.79 10.76 12.52
N LYS A 73 -7.64 9.75 12.68
CA LYS A 73 -7.58 8.81 13.81
C LYS A 73 -6.27 8.01 13.79
N TYR A 74 -5.87 7.52 12.63
CA TYR A 74 -4.58 6.85 12.48
C TYR A 74 -3.42 7.79 12.84
N TYR A 75 -3.43 9.02 12.34
CA TYR A 75 -2.40 10.01 12.65
C TYR A 75 -2.29 10.27 14.17
N ALA A 76 -3.41 10.45 14.84
CA ALA A 76 -3.44 10.60 16.29
C ALA A 76 -2.89 9.38 17.05
N THR A 77 -3.15 8.18 16.53
CA THR A 77 -2.58 6.93 17.07
C THR A 77 -1.05 6.92 16.89
N VAL A 78 -0.55 7.38 15.73
CA VAL A 78 0.90 7.51 15.47
C VAL A 78 1.55 8.49 16.43
N GLU A 79 0.98 9.70 16.59
CA GLU A 79 1.50 10.71 17.51
C GLU A 79 1.60 10.17 18.95
N SER A 80 0.55 9.49 19.41
CA SER A 80 0.51 8.88 20.73
C SER A 80 1.56 7.78 20.88
N TYR A 81 1.74 6.96 19.86
CA TYR A 81 2.72 5.87 19.86
C TYR A 81 4.16 6.39 19.87
N VAL A 82 4.48 7.32 18.98
CA VAL A 82 5.82 7.93 18.88
C VAL A 82 6.19 8.64 20.19
N LYS A 83 5.23 9.37 20.77
CA LYS A 83 5.41 10.03 22.06
C LYS A 83 5.66 9.02 23.19
N ALA A 84 4.92 7.92 23.23
CA ALA A 84 5.09 6.86 24.23
C ALA A 84 6.44 6.14 24.11
N CYS A 85 7.00 6.05 22.90
CA CYS A 85 8.31 5.46 22.62
C CYS A 85 9.46 6.47 22.71
N ASP A 86 9.18 7.73 23.06
CA ASP A 86 10.17 8.82 23.06
C ASP A 86 10.93 8.95 21.70
N GLY A 87 10.20 8.74 20.60
CA GLY A 87 10.72 8.79 19.24
C GLY A 87 11.55 7.56 18.80
N VAL A 88 11.75 6.59 19.68
CA VAL A 88 12.51 5.37 19.37
C VAL A 88 11.56 4.21 19.09
N LEU A 89 11.23 3.99 17.82
CA LEU A 89 10.32 2.91 17.42
C LEU A 89 10.95 1.53 17.57
N HIS A 90 12.24 1.42 17.30
CA HIS A 90 13.02 0.20 17.48
C HIS A 90 14.51 0.54 17.52
N ASP A 91 15.25 -0.16 18.39
CA ASP A 91 16.68 0.08 18.61
C ASP A 91 17.60 -0.44 17.48
N LYS A 92 17.12 -1.38 16.66
CA LYS A 92 17.92 -2.05 15.61
C LYS A 92 17.26 -2.10 14.24
N LYS A 93 15.91 -2.02 14.16
CA LYS A 93 15.17 -2.18 12.92
C LYS A 93 14.72 -0.83 12.37
N TYR A 94 15.46 -0.28 11.44
CA TYR A 94 15.11 0.97 10.77
C TYR A 94 13.92 0.86 9.82
N THR A 95 13.51 -0.36 9.46
CA THR A 95 12.31 -0.62 8.65
C THR A 95 11.03 -0.14 9.32
N GLU A 96 10.98 -0.08 10.65
CA GLU A 96 9.85 0.47 11.40
C GLU A 96 9.65 1.96 11.07
N TYR A 97 10.72 2.74 11.07
CA TYR A 97 10.70 4.16 10.70
C TYR A 97 10.32 4.34 9.22
N SER A 98 10.95 3.61 8.32
CA SER A 98 10.67 3.72 6.88
C SER A 98 9.21 3.41 6.55
N ARG A 99 8.65 2.38 7.15
CA ARG A 99 7.25 1.99 6.97
C ARG A 99 6.29 3.07 7.45
N LEU A 100 6.55 3.63 8.64
CA LEU A 100 5.74 4.70 9.19
C LEU A 100 5.81 5.97 8.34
N ILE A 101 7.02 6.37 7.88
CA ILE A 101 7.22 7.52 7.00
C ILE A 101 6.42 7.37 5.70
N VAL A 102 6.45 6.19 5.08
CA VAL A 102 5.70 5.93 3.84
C VAL A 102 4.20 6.01 4.07
N ALA A 103 3.70 5.44 5.17
CA ALA A 103 2.28 5.51 5.52
C ALA A 103 1.82 6.95 5.76
N LEU A 104 2.55 7.72 6.55
CA LEU A 104 2.25 9.14 6.82
C LEU A 104 2.26 9.97 5.54
N SER A 105 3.27 9.80 4.70
CA SER A 105 3.38 10.50 3.42
C SER A 105 2.20 10.17 2.48
N SER A 106 1.68 8.93 2.52
CA SER A 106 0.54 8.52 1.69
C SER A 106 -0.77 9.23 2.06
N ILE A 107 -0.91 9.68 3.29
CA ILE A 107 -2.06 10.46 3.79
C ILE A 107 -1.77 11.96 3.88
N GLY A 108 -0.68 12.43 3.24
CA GLY A 108 -0.32 13.85 3.17
C GLY A 108 0.25 14.43 4.46
N LYS A 109 0.75 13.60 5.39
CA LYS A 109 1.38 14.05 6.64
C LYS A 109 2.90 14.02 6.52
N ASP A 110 3.54 14.99 7.17
CA ASP A 110 5.00 15.03 7.28
C ASP A 110 5.44 14.27 8.54
N ALA A 111 6.27 13.26 8.34
CA ALA A 111 6.77 12.45 9.45
C ALA A 111 7.71 13.22 10.39
N ARG A 112 8.17 14.41 9.98
CA ARG A 112 9.00 15.27 10.85
C ARG A 112 8.18 16.02 11.90
N ASP A 113 6.87 16.07 11.72
CA ASP A 113 5.95 16.79 12.61
C ASP A 113 5.38 15.90 13.73
N VAL A 114 5.80 14.63 13.77
CA VAL A 114 5.32 13.63 14.73
C VAL A 114 6.25 13.51 15.94
#